data_328abcd161e0f48de0ef4d5da03501e8
#
_entry.id   328abcd161e0f48de0ef4d5da03501e8
#
_cell.length_a   1.000
_cell.length_b   1.000
_cell.length_c   1.000
_cell.angle_alpha   90.00
_cell.angle_beta   90.00
_cell.angle_gamma   90.00
#
_symmetry.space_group_name_H-M   'P 1'
#
loop_
_entity.id
_entity.type
_entity.pdbx_description
1 polymer ?
#
loop_
_entity_poly.entity_id
_entity_poly.type
_entity_poly.pdbx_seq_one_letter_code
_entity_poly.pdbx_strand_id
1 'polypeptide(L)'
;MKLESVGILIGLRPMGERDSVARIFSRDFGVMCGVLRGAQTARVNRPLVGQIGAMSWNARLESQLGTFHWESARNMAAPIMMSGARLALLNSAIDLVTVLLPEREAYAHLYDETLNLLDALGTDNSGVAYLNWEIALLRDLGYALDLSHCSGCGARTNLNYLSPRTGRAVCDNCAAPYIGRLYKLPLTLDVTARFLDVVCADQGVTLPVSRRRLTV
;
A
#
# COMPACT_ATOMS: atom_id res chain seq x y z
N MET A 1 19.28 -9.61 -18.72
CA MET A 1 17.83 -9.76 -18.48
C MET A 1 17.17 -8.40 -18.64
N LYS A 2 16.08 -8.30 -19.39
CA LYS A 2 15.31 -7.07 -19.59
C LYS A 2 13.86 -7.35 -19.21
N LEU A 3 13.27 -6.50 -18.38
CA LEU A 3 11.87 -6.55 -17.97
C LEU A 3 11.21 -5.22 -18.35
N GLU A 4 10.00 -5.27 -18.87
CA GLU A 4 9.20 -4.10 -19.23
C GLU A 4 7.82 -4.23 -18.63
N SER A 5 7.30 -3.15 -18.04
CA SER A 5 5.97 -3.10 -17.42
C SER A 5 5.54 -1.66 -17.20
N VAL A 6 4.36 -1.48 -16.65
CA VAL A 6 3.90 -0.24 -16.04
C VAL A 6 4.13 -0.30 -14.53
N GLY A 7 4.36 0.86 -13.92
CA GLY A 7 4.62 0.92 -12.49
C GLY A 7 4.27 2.25 -11.86
N ILE A 8 4.27 2.26 -10.53
CA ILE A 8 4.15 3.43 -9.68
C ILE A 8 5.51 3.69 -9.04
N LEU A 9 6.05 4.88 -9.19
CA LEU A 9 7.30 5.27 -8.52
C LEU A 9 7.02 5.49 -7.03
N ILE A 10 7.50 4.56 -6.20
CA ILE A 10 7.23 4.55 -4.75
C ILE A 10 8.42 4.98 -3.90
N GLY A 11 9.60 5.15 -4.48
CA GLY A 11 10.76 5.61 -3.73
C GLY A 11 11.87 6.12 -4.62
N LEU A 12 12.57 7.16 -4.14
CA LEU A 12 13.78 7.70 -4.74
C LEU A 12 14.75 8.06 -3.63
N ARG A 13 15.92 7.43 -3.64
CA ARG A 13 17.00 7.73 -2.72
C ARG A 13 18.24 8.16 -3.50
N PRO A 14 18.80 9.34 -3.24
CA PRO A 14 20.00 9.81 -3.89
C PRO A 14 21.14 8.79 -3.86
N MET A 15 21.84 8.64 -4.99
CA MET A 15 23.03 7.83 -5.14
C MET A 15 24.09 8.64 -5.93
N GLY A 16 25.04 9.20 -5.19
CA GLY A 16 25.98 10.16 -5.75
C GLY A 16 25.32 11.48 -6.15
N GLU A 17 25.89 12.20 -7.11
CA GLU A 17 25.44 13.55 -7.48
C GLU A 17 24.35 13.58 -8.55
N ARG A 18 24.19 12.52 -9.32
CA ARG A 18 23.35 12.50 -10.52
C ARG A 18 22.21 11.49 -10.46
N ASP A 19 22.47 10.35 -9.84
CA ASP A 19 21.62 9.19 -9.92
C ASP A 19 20.78 9.00 -8.64
N SER A 20 19.77 8.17 -8.73
CA SER A 20 19.00 7.73 -7.55
C SER A 20 18.76 6.22 -7.61
N VAL A 21 18.74 5.57 -6.46
CA VAL A 21 18.11 4.26 -6.35
C VAL A 21 16.61 4.49 -6.32
N ALA A 22 15.93 3.97 -7.32
CA ALA A 22 14.48 4.03 -7.43
C ALA A 22 13.85 2.72 -6.94
N ARG A 23 12.68 2.83 -6.32
CA ARG A 23 11.76 1.72 -6.09
C ARG A 23 10.50 1.96 -6.90
N ILE A 24 10.11 0.97 -7.68
CA ILE A 24 8.91 1.01 -8.52
C ILE A 24 8.04 -0.18 -8.16
N PHE A 25 6.79 0.06 -7.81
CA PHE A 25 5.78 -0.97 -7.67
C PHE A 25 5.20 -1.25 -9.04
N SER A 26 5.55 -2.39 -9.60
CA SER A 26 5.15 -2.85 -10.92
C SER A 26 3.96 -3.79 -10.81
N ARG A 27 3.07 -3.74 -11.79
CA ARG A 27 1.91 -4.62 -11.87
C ARG A 27 2.31 -6.09 -12.04
N ASP A 28 3.32 -6.33 -12.90
CA ASP A 28 3.69 -7.69 -13.32
C ASP A 28 4.82 -8.29 -12.48
N PHE A 29 5.64 -7.45 -11.85
CA PHE A 29 6.85 -7.87 -11.15
C PHE A 29 6.92 -7.44 -9.68
N GLY A 30 5.86 -6.82 -9.12
CA GLY A 30 5.85 -6.34 -7.75
C GLY A 30 6.82 -5.18 -7.49
N VAL A 31 7.38 -5.12 -6.30
CA VAL A 31 8.34 -4.08 -5.92
C VAL A 31 9.71 -4.39 -6.54
N MET A 32 10.17 -3.49 -7.39
CA MET A 32 11.45 -3.58 -8.08
C MET A 32 12.39 -2.46 -7.63
N CYS A 33 13.69 -2.81 -7.44
CA CYS A 33 14.74 -1.85 -7.12
C CYS A 33 15.74 -1.73 -8.29
N GLY A 34 16.25 -0.53 -8.51
CA GLY A 34 17.25 -0.28 -9.55
C GLY A 34 17.76 1.15 -9.56
N VAL A 35 18.84 1.39 -10.27
CA VAL A 35 19.42 2.72 -10.45
C VAL A 35 18.64 3.45 -11.54
N LEU A 36 18.15 4.63 -11.23
CA LEU A 36 17.58 5.57 -12.18
C LEU A 36 18.61 6.68 -12.44
N ARG A 37 19.23 6.64 -13.62
CA ARG A 37 20.31 7.55 -13.98
C ARG A 37 19.80 8.96 -14.26
N GLY A 38 20.55 9.96 -13.81
CA GLY A 38 20.23 11.37 -14.04
C GLY A 38 19.00 11.87 -13.29
N ALA A 39 18.41 11.08 -12.39
CA ALA A 39 17.16 11.42 -11.69
C ALA A 39 17.26 12.70 -10.86
N GLN A 40 18.45 13.04 -10.34
CA GLN A 40 18.65 14.25 -9.54
C GLN A 40 18.90 15.50 -10.38
N THR A 41 19.41 15.34 -11.59
CA THR A 41 19.79 16.46 -12.48
C THR A 41 18.74 16.76 -13.54
N ALA A 42 17.69 15.95 -13.64
CA ALA A 42 16.60 16.16 -14.57
C ALA A 42 15.89 17.50 -14.30
N ARG A 43 15.95 18.43 -15.25
CA ARG A 43 15.25 19.73 -15.18
C ARG A 43 13.82 19.65 -15.69
N VAL A 44 13.59 18.75 -16.62
CA VAL A 44 12.27 18.47 -17.22
C VAL A 44 11.92 17.04 -16.89
N ASN A 45 10.65 16.77 -16.57
CA ASN A 45 10.15 15.44 -16.20
C ASN A 45 10.92 14.80 -15.03
N ARG A 46 11.24 15.59 -14.00
CA ARG A 46 11.91 15.07 -12.81
C ARG A 46 11.03 13.94 -12.19
N PRO A 47 11.64 12.78 -11.94
CA PRO A 47 10.91 11.68 -11.29
C PRO A 47 10.43 12.10 -9.90
N LEU A 48 9.16 11.84 -9.61
CA LEU A 48 8.52 12.10 -8.32
C LEU A 48 7.78 10.87 -7.83
N VAL A 49 7.83 10.63 -6.54
CA VAL A 49 7.04 9.59 -5.89
C VAL A 49 5.54 9.84 -6.11
N GLY A 50 4.79 8.79 -6.45
CA GLY A 50 3.37 8.89 -6.84
C GLY A 50 3.16 9.11 -8.36
N GLN A 51 4.21 9.17 -9.18
CA GLN A 51 4.08 9.11 -10.63
C GLN A 51 3.80 7.69 -11.11
N ILE A 52 2.97 7.60 -12.15
CA ILE A 52 2.70 6.36 -12.89
C ILE A 52 3.39 6.47 -14.24
N GLY A 53 4.04 5.39 -14.70
CA GLY A 53 4.76 5.41 -15.96
C GLY A 53 5.17 4.03 -16.47
N ALA A 54 5.74 4.04 -17.67
CA ALA A 54 6.39 2.87 -18.22
C ALA A 54 7.79 2.72 -17.63
N MET A 55 8.14 1.50 -17.29
CA MET A 55 9.48 1.16 -16.83
C MET A 55 10.10 0.08 -17.69
N SER A 56 11.40 0.18 -17.94
CA SER A 56 12.21 -0.99 -18.29
C SER A 56 13.35 -1.14 -17.31
N TRP A 57 13.55 -2.37 -16.84
CA TRP A 57 14.61 -2.73 -15.91
C TRP A 57 15.60 -3.65 -16.60
N ASN A 58 16.88 -3.36 -16.47
CA ASN A 58 17.95 -4.11 -17.10
C ASN A 58 19.01 -4.48 -16.07
N ALA A 59 19.40 -5.76 -16.01
CA ALA A 59 20.53 -6.24 -15.24
C ALA A 59 21.24 -7.38 -15.96
N ARG A 60 22.52 -7.56 -15.66
CA ARG A 60 23.29 -8.69 -16.18
C ARG A 60 22.88 -9.99 -15.49
N LEU A 61 22.74 -9.96 -14.18
CA LEU A 61 22.27 -11.08 -13.38
C LEU A 61 21.01 -10.61 -12.58
N GLU A 62 20.12 -11.53 -12.34
CA GLU A 62 18.88 -11.26 -11.61
C GLU A 62 19.11 -10.76 -10.19
N SER A 63 20.15 -11.26 -9.52
CA SER A 63 20.52 -10.85 -8.16
C SER A 63 21.18 -9.48 -8.06
N GLN A 64 21.48 -8.81 -9.19
CA GLN A 64 22.13 -7.51 -9.19
C GLN A 64 21.11 -6.38 -9.13
N LEU A 65 21.54 -5.26 -8.53
CA LEU A 65 20.83 -3.99 -8.65
C LEU A 65 20.85 -3.55 -10.11
N GLY A 66 19.70 -3.64 -10.78
CA GLY A 66 19.56 -3.26 -12.20
C GLY A 66 19.52 -1.76 -12.42
N THR A 67 19.37 -1.39 -13.67
CA THR A 67 19.18 0.01 -14.09
C THR A 67 17.79 0.16 -14.67
N PHE A 68 17.07 1.19 -14.22
CA PHE A 68 15.79 1.59 -14.79
C PHE A 68 15.93 2.59 -15.93
N HIS A 69 15.09 2.41 -16.92
CA HIS A 69 14.61 3.49 -17.78
C HIS A 69 13.16 3.77 -17.37
N TRP A 70 12.80 5.03 -17.15
CA TRP A 70 11.52 5.48 -16.64
C TRP A 70 10.92 6.58 -17.50
N GLU A 71 9.69 6.37 -17.95
CA GLU A 71 8.92 7.37 -18.69
C GLU A 71 7.61 7.62 -17.95
N SER A 72 7.53 8.80 -17.30
CA SER A 72 6.32 9.20 -16.59
C SER A 72 5.18 9.48 -17.56
N ALA A 73 4.05 8.78 -17.38
CA ALA A 73 2.82 8.97 -18.15
C ALA A 73 1.81 9.86 -17.42
N ARG A 74 1.69 9.71 -16.09
CA ARG A 74 0.75 10.47 -15.25
C ARG A 74 1.43 10.93 -13.97
N ASN A 75 1.23 12.18 -13.60
CA ASN A 75 1.71 12.73 -12.33
C ASN A 75 0.54 12.89 -11.35
N MET A 76 0.36 11.90 -10.48
CA MET A 76 -0.67 11.92 -9.43
C MET A 76 -0.20 12.69 -8.19
N ALA A 77 1.10 12.96 -8.06
CA ALA A 77 1.66 13.63 -6.89
C ALA A 77 1.20 15.10 -6.79
N ALA A 78 1.06 15.82 -7.92
CA ALA A 78 0.78 17.24 -7.90
C ALA A 78 -0.51 17.63 -7.14
N PRO A 79 -1.70 17.04 -7.39
CA PRO A 79 -2.91 17.34 -6.63
C PRO A 79 -2.83 16.84 -5.18
N ILE A 80 -2.08 15.77 -4.91
CA ILE A 80 -1.94 15.20 -3.56
C ILE A 80 -1.08 16.11 -2.68
N MET A 81 0.01 16.67 -3.23
CA MET A 81 0.94 17.54 -2.50
C MET A 81 0.31 18.86 -2.02
N MET A 82 -0.83 19.25 -2.56
CA MET A 82 -1.57 20.45 -2.11
C MET A 82 -2.26 20.26 -0.75
N SER A 83 -2.32 19.06 -0.21
CA SER A 83 -2.94 18.74 1.08
C SER A 83 -2.02 17.87 1.93
N GLY A 84 -1.65 18.38 3.12
CA GLY A 84 -0.83 17.61 4.07
C GLY A 84 -1.49 16.30 4.50
N ALA A 85 -2.83 16.27 4.64
CA ALA A 85 -3.56 15.05 4.96
C ALA A 85 -3.47 14.01 3.84
N ARG A 86 -3.70 14.41 2.59
CA ARG A 86 -3.60 13.52 1.43
C ARG A 86 -2.17 13.00 1.23
N LEU A 87 -1.18 13.86 1.44
CA LEU A 87 0.23 13.48 1.39
C LEU A 87 0.58 12.47 2.49
N ALA A 88 0.01 12.61 3.69
CA ALA A 88 0.21 11.65 4.77
C ALA A 88 -0.35 10.27 4.42
N LEU A 89 -1.54 10.20 3.78
CA LEU A 89 -2.12 8.95 3.29
C LEU A 89 -1.24 8.30 2.21
N LEU A 90 -0.76 9.09 1.23
CA LEU A 90 0.15 8.61 0.20
C LEU A 90 1.43 8.03 0.80
N ASN A 91 2.09 8.79 1.68
CA ASN A 91 3.33 8.34 2.33
C ASN A 91 3.11 7.05 3.12
N SER A 92 1.98 6.94 3.82
CA SER A 92 1.64 5.72 4.55
C SER A 92 1.45 4.52 3.62
N ALA A 93 0.71 4.68 2.52
CA ALA A 93 0.53 3.60 1.54
C ALA A 93 1.87 3.14 0.95
N ILE A 94 2.73 4.07 0.56
CA ILE A 94 4.05 3.80 0.00
C ILE A 94 4.95 3.07 1.00
N ASP A 95 4.97 3.52 2.25
CA ASP A 95 5.79 2.90 3.28
C ASP A 95 5.31 1.49 3.60
N LEU A 96 3.98 1.25 3.65
CA LEU A 96 3.40 -0.08 3.83
C LEU A 96 3.78 -1.02 2.68
N VAL A 97 3.63 -0.59 1.43
CA VAL A 97 4.07 -1.37 0.25
C VAL A 97 5.57 -1.68 0.33
N THR A 98 6.38 -0.69 0.71
CA THR A 98 7.83 -0.82 0.77
C THR A 98 8.31 -1.80 1.85
N VAL A 99 7.58 -1.87 2.98
CA VAL A 99 7.99 -2.67 4.15
C VAL A 99 7.38 -4.07 4.12
N LEU A 100 6.13 -4.21 3.63
CA LEU A 100 5.37 -5.45 3.73
C LEU A 100 5.43 -6.32 2.46
N LEU A 101 5.72 -5.74 1.29
CA LEU A 101 5.80 -6.54 0.08
C LEU A 101 7.23 -7.00 -0.19
N PRO A 102 7.45 -8.29 -0.42
CA PRO A 102 8.74 -8.79 -0.89
C PRO A 102 9.07 -8.24 -2.28
N GLU A 103 10.36 -8.06 -2.55
CA GLU A 103 10.79 -7.63 -3.87
C GLU A 103 10.53 -8.73 -4.90
N ARG A 104 10.10 -8.33 -6.10
CA ARG A 104 9.90 -9.21 -7.28
C ARG A 104 8.79 -10.24 -7.14
N GLU A 105 7.86 -10.02 -6.27
CA GLU A 105 6.63 -10.79 -6.16
C GLU A 105 5.44 -9.96 -6.64
N ALA A 106 4.71 -10.44 -7.63
CA ALA A 106 3.62 -9.72 -8.25
C ALA A 106 2.36 -9.70 -7.37
N TYR A 107 1.84 -8.52 -7.12
CA TYR A 107 0.57 -8.25 -6.43
C TYR A 107 -0.34 -7.44 -7.36
N ALA A 108 -0.77 -8.05 -8.47
CA ALA A 108 -1.51 -7.34 -9.53
C ALA A 108 -2.79 -6.69 -9.01
N HIS A 109 -3.54 -7.39 -8.15
CA HIS A 109 -4.76 -6.84 -7.54
C HIS A 109 -4.43 -5.62 -6.65
N LEU A 110 -3.44 -5.71 -5.76
CA LEU A 110 -3.04 -4.59 -4.91
C LEU A 110 -2.48 -3.42 -5.73
N TYR A 111 -1.80 -3.71 -6.84
CA TYR A 111 -1.37 -2.67 -7.78
C TYR A 111 -2.57 -1.89 -8.34
N ASP A 112 -3.59 -2.59 -8.82
CA ASP A 112 -4.81 -1.98 -9.35
C ASP A 112 -5.55 -1.17 -8.26
N GLU A 113 -5.63 -1.68 -7.02
CA GLU A 113 -6.18 -0.94 -5.87
C GLU A 113 -5.32 0.27 -5.48
N THR A 114 -4.00 0.21 -5.67
CA THR A 114 -3.12 1.36 -5.43
C THR A 114 -3.33 2.46 -6.49
N LEU A 115 -3.61 2.10 -7.75
CA LEU A 115 -4.02 3.08 -8.77
C LEU A 115 -5.35 3.75 -8.38
N ASN A 116 -6.34 2.98 -7.94
CA ASN A 116 -7.63 3.50 -7.47
C ASN A 116 -7.44 4.47 -6.28
N LEU A 117 -6.55 4.12 -5.34
CA LEU A 117 -6.20 5.00 -4.23
C LEU A 117 -5.59 6.32 -4.73
N LEU A 118 -4.59 6.26 -5.63
CA LEU A 118 -3.94 7.46 -6.17
C LEU A 118 -4.93 8.40 -6.84
N ASP A 119 -5.88 7.87 -7.61
CA ASP A 119 -6.95 8.65 -8.24
C ASP A 119 -7.87 9.28 -7.16
N ALA A 120 -8.25 8.52 -6.13
CA ALA A 120 -9.11 8.97 -5.05
C ALA A 120 -8.45 9.98 -4.10
N LEU A 121 -7.12 9.92 -3.92
CA LEU A 121 -6.37 10.89 -3.11
C LEU A 121 -6.46 12.32 -3.64
N GLY A 122 -6.80 12.51 -4.92
CA GLY A 122 -7.12 13.82 -5.51
C GLY A 122 -8.50 14.38 -5.11
N THR A 123 -9.34 13.61 -4.43
CA THR A 123 -10.75 13.92 -4.12
C THR A 123 -11.02 14.03 -2.62
N ASP A 124 -12.26 14.36 -2.24
CA ASP A 124 -12.68 14.45 -0.84
C ASP A 124 -12.92 13.09 -0.18
N ASN A 125 -12.97 12.01 -0.97
CA ASN A 125 -13.15 10.64 -0.48
C ASN A 125 -11.82 9.95 -0.11
N SER A 126 -10.74 10.69 0.01
CA SER A 126 -9.38 10.15 0.23
C SER A 126 -9.25 9.24 1.46
N GLY A 127 -9.91 9.57 2.57
CA GLY A 127 -9.86 8.76 3.80
C GLY A 127 -10.55 7.40 3.65
N VAL A 128 -11.74 7.38 3.03
CA VAL A 128 -12.48 6.13 2.77
C VAL A 128 -11.72 5.26 1.77
N ALA A 129 -11.19 5.86 0.71
CA ALA A 129 -10.39 5.14 -0.29
C ALA A 129 -9.15 4.51 0.34
N TYR A 130 -8.47 5.23 1.23
CA TYR A 130 -7.31 4.73 1.95
C TYR A 130 -7.67 3.55 2.88
N LEU A 131 -8.77 3.62 3.63
CA LEU A 131 -9.25 2.52 4.46
C LEU A 131 -9.54 1.27 3.62
N ASN A 132 -10.22 1.43 2.48
CA ASN A 132 -10.51 0.32 1.57
C ASN A 132 -9.23 -0.29 0.98
N TRP A 133 -8.25 0.55 0.67
CA TRP A 133 -6.94 0.11 0.21
C TRP A 133 -6.18 -0.69 1.28
N GLU A 134 -6.23 -0.30 2.56
CA GLU A 134 -5.64 -1.10 3.65
C GLU A 134 -6.31 -2.47 3.78
N ILE A 135 -7.62 -2.54 3.61
CA ILE A 135 -8.36 -3.81 3.62
C ILE A 135 -7.90 -4.70 2.45
N ALA A 136 -7.68 -4.13 1.27
CA ALA A 136 -7.15 -4.85 0.12
C ALA A 136 -5.70 -5.33 0.38
N LEU A 137 -4.85 -4.49 0.96
CA LEU A 137 -3.49 -4.86 1.37
C LEU A 137 -3.51 -6.05 2.35
N LEU A 138 -4.31 -5.98 3.40
CA LEU A 138 -4.45 -7.07 4.37
C LEU A 138 -4.91 -8.37 3.69
N ARG A 139 -5.84 -8.28 2.75
CA ARG A 139 -6.32 -9.45 1.99
C ARG A 139 -5.20 -10.07 1.16
N ASP A 140 -4.44 -9.27 0.42
CA ASP A 140 -3.40 -9.75 -0.49
C ASP A 140 -2.19 -10.30 0.29
N LEU A 141 -2.01 -9.87 1.54
CA LEU A 141 -1.04 -10.45 2.48
C LEU A 141 -1.53 -11.70 3.23
N GLY A 142 -2.76 -12.18 2.94
CA GLY A 142 -3.33 -13.38 3.56
C GLY A 142 -4.10 -13.14 4.86
N TYR A 143 -4.30 -11.88 5.26
CA TYR A 143 -5.04 -11.49 6.47
C TYR A 143 -6.44 -10.93 6.12
N ALA A 144 -7.14 -11.57 5.18
CA ALA A 144 -8.44 -11.13 4.70
C ALA A 144 -9.46 -10.97 5.82
N LEU A 145 -10.12 -9.80 5.86
CA LEU A 145 -11.24 -9.55 6.76
C LEU A 145 -12.52 -10.06 6.11
N ASP A 146 -13.25 -10.95 6.78
CA ASP A 146 -14.55 -11.48 6.30
C ASP A 146 -15.70 -10.82 7.07
N LEU A 147 -16.36 -9.89 6.42
CA LEU A 147 -17.51 -9.15 6.94
C LEU A 147 -18.84 -9.65 6.37
N SER A 148 -18.85 -10.76 5.63
CA SER A 148 -20.04 -11.23 4.90
C SER A 148 -21.04 -11.99 5.76
N HIS A 149 -20.57 -12.63 6.84
CA HIS A 149 -21.42 -13.44 7.74
C HIS A 149 -20.81 -13.56 9.15
N CYS A 150 -21.67 -13.85 10.10
CA CYS A 150 -21.27 -14.10 11.49
C CYS A 150 -20.47 -15.40 11.60
N SER A 151 -19.27 -15.34 12.17
CA SER A 151 -18.43 -16.52 12.41
C SER A 151 -18.99 -17.50 13.44
N GLY A 152 -19.96 -17.07 14.25
CA GLY A 152 -20.58 -17.92 15.28
C GLY A 152 -21.83 -18.67 14.82
N CYS A 153 -22.73 -18.01 14.07
CA CYS A 153 -24.02 -18.57 13.69
C CYS A 153 -24.35 -18.49 12.19
N GLY A 154 -23.47 -17.90 11.37
CA GLY A 154 -23.70 -17.75 9.93
C GLY A 154 -24.67 -16.64 9.53
N ALA A 155 -25.24 -15.88 10.48
CA ALA A 155 -26.16 -14.77 10.18
C ALA A 155 -25.47 -13.73 9.28
N ARG A 156 -26.24 -13.12 8.36
CA ARG A 156 -25.76 -12.09 7.43
C ARG A 156 -26.23 -10.68 7.77
N THR A 157 -26.92 -10.53 8.87
CA THR A 157 -27.47 -9.25 9.35
C THR A 157 -27.00 -8.98 10.77
N ASN A 158 -27.08 -7.71 11.19
CA ASN A 158 -26.63 -7.24 12.51
C ASN A 158 -25.18 -7.61 12.83
N LEU A 159 -24.32 -7.49 11.81
CA LEU A 159 -22.88 -7.73 11.90
C LEU A 159 -22.20 -6.47 12.41
N ASN A 160 -22.28 -6.21 13.71
CA ASN A 160 -21.81 -4.98 14.32
C ASN A 160 -20.43 -5.10 14.99
N TYR A 161 -19.84 -6.30 14.95
CA TYR A 161 -18.56 -6.58 15.59
C TYR A 161 -17.62 -7.35 14.67
N LEU A 162 -16.32 -7.21 14.95
CA LEU A 162 -15.22 -7.93 14.29
C LEU A 162 -14.34 -8.61 15.33
N SER A 163 -14.04 -9.87 15.13
CA SER A 163 -13.11 -10.62 15.97
C SER A 163 -11.65 -10.22 15.67
N PRO A 164 -10.88 -9.71 16.65
CA PRO A 164 -9.47 -9.38 16.45
C PRO A 164 -8.60 -10.61 16.13
N ARG A 165 -9.05 -11.80 16.56
CA ARG A 165 -8.28 -13.04 16.38
C ARG A 165 -8.46 -13.67 15.00
N THR A 166 -9.66 -13.52 14.42
CA THR A 166 -10.01 -14.24 13.19
C THR A 166 -10.26 -13.32 11.99
N GLY A 167 -10.33 -11.98 12.20
CA GLY A 167 -10.72 -11.06 11.15
C GLY A 167 -12.15 -11.27 10.62
N ARG A 168 -13.03 -11.94 11.37
CA ARG A 168 -14.39 -12.27 10.93
C ARG A 168 -15.43 -11.50 11.68
N ALA A 169 -16.52 -11.16 10.98
CA ALA A 169 -17.66 -10.49 11.58
C ALA A 169 -18.36 -11.37 12.63
N VAL A 170 -18.98 -10.71 13.61
CA VAL A 170 -19.79 -11.32 14.66
C VAL A 170 -21.07 -10.50 14.81
N CYS A 171 -22.23 -11.16 14.83
CA CYS A 171 -23.52 -10.51 15.05
C CYS A 171 -23.73 -10.17 16.52
N ASP A 172 -24.68 -9.27 16.82
CA ASP A 172 -24.97 -8.80 18.19
C ASP A 172 -25.22 -9.95 19.18
N ASN A 173 -25.97 -10.96 18.77
CA ASN A 173 -26.30 -12.09 19.64
C ASN A 173 -25.05 -12.92 20.00
N CYS A 174 -24.21 -13.21 19.04
CA CYS A 174 -22.97 -13.97 19.27
C CYS A 174 -21.88 -13.13 19.94
N ALA A 175 -21.93 -11.81 19.81
CA ALA A 175 -20.98 -10.89 20.42
C ALA A 175 -21.21 -10.70 21.92
N ALA A 176 -22.45 -10.86 22.42
CA ALA A 176 -22.85 -10.54 23.78
C ALA A 176 -21.84 -10.99 24.88
N PRO A 177 -21.35 -12.24 24.89
CA PRO A 177 -20.39 -12.68 25.91
C PRO A 177 -18.96 -12.17 25.69
N TYR A 178 -18.66 -11.52 24.55
CA TYR A 178 -17.30 -11.14 24.14
C TYR A 178 -17.15 -9.67 23.79
N ILE A 179 -18.16 -8.81 24.02
CA ILE A 179 -18.21 -7.40 23.57
C ILE A 179 -16.91 -6.64 23.90
N GLY A 180 -16.36 -6.81 25.12
CA GLY A 180 -15.14 -6.15 25.56
C GLY A 180 -13.85 -6.61 24.84
N ARG A 181 -13.92 -7.65 24.01
CA ARG A 181 -12.79 -8.23 23.26
C ARG A 181 -12.96 -8.11 21.75
N LEU A 182 -14.04 -7.52 21.28
CA LEU A 182 -14.36 -7.37 19.87
C LEU A 182 -14.21 -5.92 19.44
N TYR A 183 -13.83 -5.71 18.18
CA TYR A 183 -13.89 -4.37 17.58
C TYR A 183 -15.30 -4.09 17.10
N LYS A 184 -15.73 -2.83 17.21
CA LYS A 184 -16.99 -2.36 16.62
C LYS A 184 -16.82 -2.09 15.12
N LEU A 185 -17.85 -2.40 14.36
CA LEU A 185 -17.99 -1.97 12.96
C LEU A 185 -18.80 -0.65 12.91
N PRO A 186 -18.61 0.18 11.86
CA PRO A 186 -17.76 -0.05 10.69
C PRO A 186 -16.25 0.00 11.01
N LEU A 187 -15.45 -0.54 10.08
CA LEU A 187 -13.99 -0.50 10.20
C LEU A 187 -13.47 0.93 10.26
N THR A 188 -12.45 1.12 11.07
CA THR A 188 -11.70 2.39 11.19
C THR A 188 -10.22 2.15 10.99
N LEU A 189 -9.46 3.21 10.79
CA LEU A 189 -8.00 3.12 10.67
C LEU A 189 -7.33 2.59 11.94
N ASP A 190 -7.94 2.78 13.13
CA ASP A 190 -7.43 2.21 14.37
C ASP A 190 -7.57 0.68 14.39
N VAL A 191 -8.65 0.15 13.81
CA VAL A 191 -8.86 -1.29 13.71
C VAL A 191 -7.91 -1.91 12.71
N THR A 192 -7.77 -1.33 11.51
CA THR A 192 -6.85 -1.86 10.50
C THR A 192 -5.39 -1.75 10.95
N ALA A 193 -5.01 -0.69 11.71
CA ALA A 193 -3.68 -0.57 12.29
C ALA A 193 -3.30 -1.78 13.16
N ARG A 194 -4.25 -2.28 13.96
CA ARG A 194 -4.02 -3.45 14.84
C ARG A 194 -3.80 -4.74 14.04
N PHE A 195 -4.48 -4.91 12.92
CA PHE A 195 -4.21 -6.03 12.00
C PHE A 195 -2.87 -5.87 11.29
N LEU A 196 -2.53 -4.65 10.87
CA LEU A 196 -1.22 -4.36 10.27
C LEU A 196 -0.08 -4.58 11.28
N ASP A 197 -0.26 -4.27 12.57
CA ASP A 197 0.72 -4.59 13.61
C ASP A 197 0.96 -6.11 13.72
N VAL A 198 -0.09 -6.94 13.59
CA VAL A 198 0.05 -8.40 13.56
C VAL A 198 0.86 -8.84 12.34
N VAL A 199 0.50 -8.34 11.14
CA VAL A 199 1.24 -8.62 9.91
C VAL A 199 2.72 -8.25 10.04
N CYS A 200 2.99 -7.05 10.56
CA CYS A 200 4.35 -6.58 10.78
C CYS A 200 5.12 -7.48 11.75
N ALA A 201 4.48 -7.90 12.85
CA ALA A 201 5.09 -8.81 13.82
C ALA A 201 5.41 -10.17 13.20
N ASP A 202 4.50 -10.74 12.42
CA ASP A 202 4.68 -12.03 11.74
C ASP A 202 5.82 -11.98 10.70
N GLN A 203 6.02 -10.83 10.06
CA GLN A 203 7.12 -10.59 9.10
C GLN A 203 8.42 -10.10 9.77
N GLY A 204 8.44 -9.89 11.10
CA GLY A 204 9.61 -9.40 11.82
C GLY A 204 9.98 -7.95 11.53
N VAL A 205 9.02 -7.13 11.09
CA VAL A 205 9.18 -5.70 10.81
C VAL A 205 8.33 -4.85 11.76
N THR A 206 8.51 -3.54 11.72
CA THR A 206 7.69 -2.61 12.52
C THR A 206 6.78 -1.79 11.63
N LEU A 207 5.56 -1.52 12.12
CA LEU A 207 4.61 -0.67 11.42
C LEU A 207 5.24 0.70 11.14
N PRO A 208 5.22 1.21 9.88
CA PRO A 208 5.81 2.49 9.52
C PRO A 208 5.28 3.67 10.35
N VAL A 209 6.17 4.61 10.66
CA VAL A 209 5.82 5.82 11.43
C VAL A 209 4.77 6.66 10.71
N SER A 210 4.83 6.73 9.38
CA SER A 210 3.82 7.40 8.54
C SER A 210 2.42 6.84 8.80
N ARG A 211 2.31 5.50 8.94
CA ARG A 211 1.03 4.86 9.24
C ARG A 211 0.58 5.07 10.68
N ARG A 212 1.49 4.99 11.65
CA ARG A 212 1.16 5.21 13.07
C ARG A 212 0.64 6.62 13.35
N ARG A 213 1.03 7.60 12.54
CA ARG A 213 0.59 8.99 12.67
C ARG A 213 -0.79 9.26 12.06
N LEU A 214 -1.34 8.32 11.31
CA LEU A 214 -2.72 8.42 10.81
C LEU A 214 -3.65 8.01 11.94
N THR A 215 -4.01 8.94 12.78
CA THR A 215 -5.12 8.83 13.73
C THR A 215 -6.33 9.54 13.13
N VAL A 216 -7.49 8.94 13.25
CA VAL A 216 -8.77 9.57 12.92
C VAL A 216 -9.39 10.09 14.19
#